data_81f358e0b47aafcaf5b0fcccb55e01af
#
_entry.id   81f358e0b47aafcaf5b0fcccb55e01af
#
_cell.length_a   1.000
_cell.length_b   1.000
_cell.length_c   1.000
_cell.angle_alpha   90.00
_cell.angle_beta   90.00
_cell.angle_gamma   90.00
#
_symmetry.space_group_name_H-M   'P 1'
#
loop_
_entity.id
_entity.type
_entity.pdbx_description
1 polymer ?
#
loop_
_entity_poly.entity_id
_entity_poly.type
_entity_poly.pdbx_seq_one_letter_code
_entity_poly.pdbx_strand_id
1 'polypeptide(L)'
;MTKILAADDSVSIRQMVSHTLKDAGYDVETANDGSDALKKAQATKFDVVISDVNMPIMGGLELVKALRGNPQYKFTPILMLTTETSAEKKQQGKAAGATGWLVKPFNPDTLLKTLKRVI
;
A
#
# COMPACT_ATOMS: atom_id res chain seq x y z
N MET A 1 4.90 -17.33 4.65
CA MET A 1 4.41 -16.15 5.39
C MET A 1 4.14 -15.02 4.40
N THR A 2 3.00 -14.37 4.52
CA THR A 2 2.64 -13.26 3.64
C THR A 2 3.56 -12.06 3.88
N LYS A 3 4.20 -11.58 2.84
CA LYS A 3 5.12 -10.47 2.91
C LYS A 3 4.45 -9.21 2.37
N ILE A 4 4.43 -8.14 3.18
CA ILE A 4 3.71 -6.90 2.89
C ILE A 4 4.70 -5.74 2.82
N LEU A 5 4.57 -4.91 1.79
CA LEU A 5 5.29 -3.64 1.67
C LEU A 5 4.31 -2.52 1.99
N ALA A 6 4.65 -1.68 2.97
CA ALA A 6 3.81 -0.55 3.39
C ALA A 6 4.56 0.76 3.17
N ALA A 7 4.04 1.60 2.28
CA ALA A 7 4.64 2.89 1.92
C ALA A 7 3.78 4.05 2.44
N ASP A 8 4.38 4.94 3.21
CA ASP A 8 3.73 6.14 3.73
C ASP A 8 4.82 7.12 4.17
N ASP A 9 4.64 8.41 3.89
CA ASP A 9 5.63 9.42 4.30
C ASP A 9 5.52 9.80 5.79
N SER A 10 4.46 9.37 6.45
CA SER A 10 4.28 9.60 7.88
C SER A 10 4.94 8.51 8.71
N VAL A 11 5.86 8.88 9.58
CA VAL A 11 6.52 7.95 10.50
C VAL A 11 5.50 7.26 11.40
N SER A 12 4.53 8.02 11.92
CA SER A 12 3.48 7.49 12.81
C SER A 12 2.65 6.42 12.13
N ILE A 13 2.24 6.68 10.88
CA ILE A 13 1.42 5.73 10.12
C ILE A 13 2.23 4.47 9.81
N ARG A 14 3.50 4.63 9.37
CA ARG A 14 4.35 3.47 9.09
C ARG A 14 4.51 2.58 10.32
N GLN A 15 4.74 3.20 11.49
CA GLN A 15 4.89 2.45 12.74
C GLN A 15 3.61 1.72 13.12
N MET A 16 2.48 2.38 13.02
CA MET A 16 1.19 1.77 13.35
C MET A 16 0.87 0.60 12.42
N VAL A 17 1.03 0.79 11.11
CA VAL A 17 0.77 -0.25 10.12
C VAL A 17 1.72 -1.43 10.32
N SER A 18 3.01 -1.16 10.47
CA SER A 18 4.01 -2.20 10.68
C SER A 18 3.72 -3.01 11.95
N HIS A 19 3.46 -2.32 13.07
CA HIS A 19 3.17 -2.99 14.33
C HIS A 19 1.90 -3.86 14.23
N THR A 20 0.84 -3.31 13.67
CA THR A 20 -0.44 -4.01 13.53
C THR A 20 -0.29 -5.28 12.69
N LEU A 21 0.40 -5.18 11.56
CA LEU A 21 0.53 -6.32 10.65
C LEU A 21 1.50 -7.36 11.18
N LYS A 22 2.60 -6.96 11.80
CA LYS A 22 3.54 -7.90 12.43
C LYS A 22 2.88 -8.65 13.56
N ASP A 23 2.09 -7.94 14.37
CA ASP A 23 1.36 -8.55 15.48
C ASP A 23 0.34 -9.58 14.98
N ALA A 24 -0.19 -9.39 13.79
CA ALA A 24 -1.11 -10.32 13.15
C ALA A 24 -0.41 -11.50 12.43
N GLY A 25 0.91 -11.55 12.46
CA GLY A 25 1.68 -12.66 11.88
C GLY A 25 2.22 -12.44 10.48
N TYR A 26 2.12 -11.22 9.95
CA TYR A 26 2.65 -10.90 8.61
C TYR A 26 4.10 -10.45 8.70
N ASP A 27 4.85 -10.67 7.61
CA ASP A 27 6.19 -10.12 7.43
C ASP A 27 6.05 -8.75 6.72
N VAL A 28 6.55 -7.67 7.34
CA VAL A 28 6.31 -6.31 6.86
C VAL A 28 7.62 -5.57 6.68
N GLU A 29 7.78 -4.94 5.50
CA GLU A 29 8.79 -3.91 5.29
C GLU A 29 8.09 -2.58 5.00
N THR A 30 8.71 -1.48 5.42
CA THR A 30 8.15 -0.14 5.20
C THR A 30 9.00 0.66 4.24
N ALA A 31 8.37 1.64 3.59
CA ALA A 31 9.04 2.58 2.71
C ALA A 31 8.51 3.98 3.00
N ASN A 32 9.34 5.00 2.81
CA ASN A 32 8.97 6.38 3.15
C ASN A 32 8.44 7.18 1.97
N ASP A 33 8.55 6.67 0.76
CA ASP A 33 7.95 7.26 -0.45
C ASP A 33 7.82 6.20 -1.53
N GLY A 34 7.23 6.59 -2.67
CA GLY A 34 7.01 5.66 -3.78
C GLY A 34 8.29 5.17 -4.44
N SER A 35 9.32 6.02 -4.50
CA SER A 35 10.60 5.62 -5.08
C SER A 35 11.29 4.55 -4.24
N ASP A 36 11.30 4.73 -2.92
CA ASP A 36 11.85 3.75 -1.98
C ASP A 36 11.06 2.43 -2.06
N ALA A 37 9.73 2.54 -2.11
CA ALA A 37 8.86 1.37 -2.23
C ALA A 37 9.13 0.59 -3.52
N LEU A 38 9.29 1.30 -4.64
CA LEU A 38 9.56 0.66 -5.92
C LEU A 38 10.90 -0.09 -5.91
N LYS A 39 11.94 0.51 -5.33
CA LYS A 39 13.24 -0.14 -5.18
C LYS A 39 13.13 -1.42 -4.37
N LYS A 40 12.42 -1.38 -3.26
CA LYS A 40 12.21 -2.55 -2.40
C LYS A 40 11.42 -3.64 -3.12
N ALA A 41 10.39 -3.25 -3.87
CA ALA A 41 9.57 -4.18 -4.64
C ALA A 41 10.36 -4.86 -5.76
N GLN A 42 11.35 -4.18 -6.31
CA GLN A 42 12.23 -4.76 -7.34
C GLN A 42 13.25 -5.73 -6.75
N ALA A 43 13.70 -5.46 -5.52
CA ALA A 43 14.71 -6.28 -4.84
C ALA A 43 14.11 -7.53 -4.20
N THR A 44 12.85 -7.47 -3.76
CA THR A 44 12.17 -8.55 -3.05
C THR A 44 10.72 -8.64 -3.54
N LYS A 45 10.21 -9.86 -3.72
CA LYS A 45 8.80 -10.05 -4.09
C LYS A 45 7.91 -9.91 -2.86
N PHE A 46 6.94 -9.00 -2.94
CA PHE A 46 5.93 -8.84 -1.90
C PHE A 46 4.59 -9.43 -2.35
N ASP A 47 3.82 -9.94 -1.40
CA ASP A 47 2.51 -10.54 -1.67
C ASP A 47 1.39 -9.52 -1.66
N VAL A 48 1.58 -8.42 -0.94
CA VAL A 48 0.62 -7.31 -0.83
C VAL A 48 1.41 -6.01 -0.74
N VAL A 49 0.88 -4.95 -1.36
CA VAL A 49 1.42 -3.60 -1.23
C VAL A 49 0.35 -2.69 -0.66
N ILE A 50 0.71 -1.91 0.37
CA ILE A 50 -0.15 -0.89 0.96
C ILE A 50 0.58 0.43 0.77
N SER A 51 -0.07 1.43 0.16
CA SER A 51 0.58 2.69 -0.18
C SER A 51 -0.31 3.88 0.08
N ASP A 52 0.27 4.93 0.68
CA ASP A 52 -0.35 6.24 0.72
C ASP A 52 -0.44 6.81 -0.70
N VAL A 53 -1.44 7.64 -0.96
CA VAL A 53 -1.61 8.32 -2.25
C VAL A 53 -0.63 9.48 -2.37
N ASN A 54 -0.52 10.29 -1.33
CA ASN A 54 0.29 11.52 -1.34
C ASN A 54 1.63 11.29 -0.65
N MET A 55 2.68 11.15 -1.44
CA MET A 55 4.04 10.99 -0.94
C MET A 55 4.98 11.86 -1.77
N PRO A 56 6.10 12.34 -1.18
CA PRO A 56 7.09 13.09 -1.96
C PRO A 56 7.80 12.18 -2.96
N ILE A 57 8.45 12.77 -3.94
CA ILE A 57 9.26 12.13 -4.97
C ILE A 57 8.40 11.29 -5.93
N MET A 58 7.75 10.25 -5.45
CA MET A 58 6.82 9.42 -6.23
C MET A 58 5.60 9.14 -5.39
N GLY A 59 4.43 9.54 -5.87
CA GLY A 59 3.16 9.32 -5.21
C GLY A 59 2.64 7.90 -5.38
N GLY A 60 1.58 7.57 -4.62
CA GLY A 60 1.01 6.23 -4.64
C GLY A 60 0.42 5.82 -5.97
N LEU A 61 -0.21 6.73 -6.69
CA LEU A 61 -0.76 6.42 -8.02
C LEU A 61 0.34 6.06 -9.02
N GLU A 62 1.44 6.79 -9.00
CA GLU A 62 2.60 6.50 -9.84
C GLU A 62 3.23 5.15 -9.48
N LEU A 63 3.31 4.86 -8.18
CA LEU A 63 3.82 3.58 -7.69
C LEU A 63 2.96 2.42 -8.19
N VAL A 64 1.63 2.54 -8.09
CA VAL A 64 0.71 1.51 -8.56
C VAL A 64 0.91 1.26 -10.06
N LYS A 65 0.98 2.31 -10.85
CA LYS A 65 1.21 2.19 -12.30
C LYS A 65 2.52 1.48 -12.61
N ALA A 66 3.60 1.84 -11.89
CA ALA A 66 4.91 1.22 -12.06
C ALA A 66 4.88 -0.27 -11.71
N LEU A 67 4.20 -0.63 -10.61
CA LEU A 67 4.07 -2.02 -10.20
C LEU A 67 3.24 -2.83 -11.20
N ARG A 68 2.14 -2.27 -11.70
CA ARG A 68 1.32 -2.97 -12.69
C ARG A 68 2.05 -3.20 -14.01
N GLY A 69 3.04 -2.39 -14.31
CA GLY A 69 3.92 -2.60 -15.46
C GLY A 69 4.94 -3.72 -15.26
N ASN A 70 5.11 -4.21 -14.04
CA ASN A 70 6.00 -5.30 -13.71
C ASN A 70 5.22 -6.62 -13.69
N PRO A 71 5.56 -7.62 -14.53
CA PRO A 71 4.82 -8.88 -14.58
C PRO A 71 4.71 -9.59 -13.23
N GLN A 72 5.69 -9.42 -12.33
CA GLN A 72 5.67 -10.03 -11.00
C GLN A 72 4.56 -9.48 -10.12
N TYR A 73 4.09 -8.25 -10.41
CA TYR A 73 3.06 -7.58 -9.60
C TYR A 73 1.73 -7.40 -10.33
N LYS A 74 1.54 -8.09 -11.44
CA LYS A 74 0.34 -7.95 -12.27
C LYS A 74 -0.96 -8.22 -11.49
N PHE A 75 -0.94 -9.20 -10.60
CA PHE A 75 -2.11 -9.62 -9.84
C PHE A 75 -1.96 -9.41 -8.33
N THR A 76 -0.90 -8.76 -7.89
CA THR A 76 -0.65 -8.52 -6.48
C THR A 76 -1.68 -7.54 -5.93
N PRO A 77 -2.33 -7.84 -4.80
CA PRO A 77 -3.24 -6.86 -4.18
C PRO A 77 -2.50 -5.60 -3.77
N ILE A 78 -3.06 -4.44 -4.13
CA ILE A 78 -2.51 -3.14 -3.77
C ILE A 78 -3.63 -2.32 -3.14
N LEU A 79 -3.42 -1.95 -1.86
CA LEU A 79 -4.35 -1.10 -1.12
C LEU A 79 -3.83 0.32 -1.07
N MET A 80 -4.70 1.28 -1.35
CA MET A 80 -4.36 2.70 -1.26
C MET A 80 -4.86 3.28 0.06
N LEU A 81 -4.00 4.05 0.74
CA LEU A 81 -4.35 4.78 1.95
C LEU A 81 -4.47 6.26 1.62
N THR A 82 -5.55 6.91 2.04
CA THR A 82 -5.75 8.31 1.69
C THR A 82 -6.68 9.03 2.67
N THR A 83 -6.49 10.35 2.81
CA THR A 83 -7.47 11.23 3.45
C THR A 83 -8.56 11.65 2.47
N GLU A 84 -8.36 11.40 1.18
CA GLU A 84 -9.32 11.76 0.14
C GLU A 84 -10.50 10.80 0.10
N THR A 85 -11.71 11.36 0.11
CA THR A 85 -12.94 10.59 0.01
C THR A 85 -13.67 10.82 -1.31
N SER A 86 -13.13 11.69 -2.18
CA SER A 86 -13.80 12.03 -3.44
C SER A 86 -13.85 10.83 -4.39
N ALA A 87 -14.96 10.73 -5.12
CA ALA A 87 -15.13 9.68 -6.12
C ALA A 87 -14.08 9.78 -7.21
N GLU A 88 -13.65 11.00 -7.54
CA GLU A 88 -12.62 11.23 -8.55
C GLU A 88 -11.28 10.58 -8.20
N LYS A 89 -10.81 10.75 -6.94
CA LYS A 89 -9.56 10.16 -6.48
C LYS A 89 -9.64 8.64 -6.43
N LYS A 90 -10.77 8.11 -5.97
CA LYS A 90 -10.99 6.66 -5.95
C LYS A 90 -10.98 6.07 -7.35
N GLN A 91 -11.58 6.78 -8.30
CA GLN A 91 -11.61 6.37 -9.69
C GLN A 91 -10.22 6.39 -10.30
N GLN A 92 -9.41 7.40 -9.99
CA GLN A 92 -8.02 7.47 -10.44
C GLN A 92 -7.20 6.30 -9.90
N GLY A 93 -7.37 5.95 -8.65
CA GLY A 93 -6.70 4.80 -8.04
C GLY A 93 -7.10 3.50 -8.72
N LYS A 94 -8.39 3.31 -8.96
CA LYS A 94 -8.91 2.14 -9.65
C LYS A 94 -8.39 2.05 -11.08
N ALA A 95 -8.38 3.16 -11.79
CA ALA A 95 -7.86 3.23 -13.16
C ALA A 95 -6.36 2.93 -13.22
N ALA A 96 -5.60 3.29 -12.19
CA ALA A 96 -4.18 2.99 -12.09
C ALA A 96 -3.93 1.51 -11.77
N GLY A 97 -4.93 0.78 -11.28
CA GLY A 97 -4.83 -0.64 -10.98
C GLY A 97 -4.87 -1.02 -9.52
N ALA A 98 -5.26 -0.10 -8.62
CA ALA A 98 -5.39 -0.40 -7.20
C ALA A 98 -6.51 -1.42 -6.96
N THR A 99 -6.28 -2.34 -6.03
CA THR A 99 -7.24 -3.39 -5.69
C THR A 99 -8.30 -2.89 -4.73
N GLY A 100 -7.91 -2.05 -3.77
CA GLY A 100 -8.79 -1.57 -2.74
C GLY A 100 -8.35 -0.23 -2.20
N TRP A 101 -9.10 0.26 -1.23
CA TRP A 101 -8.99 1.63 -0.75
C TRP A 101 -9.31 1.68 0.72
N LEU A 102 -8.53 2.45 1.49
CA LEU A 102 -8.72 2.63 2.92
C LEU A 102 -8.57 4.11 3.26
N VAL A 103 -9.59 4.69 3.90
CA VAL A 103 -9.62 6.12 4.22
C VAL A 103 -8.99 6.37 5.59
N LYS A 104 -8.10 7.34 5.66
CA LYS A 104 -7.50 7.81 6.91
C LYS A 104 -8.43 8.82 7.61
N PRO A 105 -8.47 8.87 8.93
CA PRO A 105 -7.82 7.94 9.85
C PRO A 105 -8.56 6.61 9.92
N PHE A 106 -7.81 5.54 10.11
CA PHE A 106 -8.37 4.20 10.27
C PHE A 106 -7.77 3.56 11.53
N ASN A 107 -8.48 2.58 12.09
CA ASN A 107 -7.95 1.83 13.23
C ASN A 107 -7.35 0.49 12.78
N PRO A 108 -6.60 -0.18 13.67
CA PRO A 108 -5.98 -1.47 13.33
C PRO A 108 -6.98 -2.53 12.85
N ASP A 109 -8.17 -2.59 13.45
CA ASP A 109 -9.19 -3.56 13.06
C ASP A 109 -9.65 -3.35 11.63
N THR A 110 -9.87 -2.10 11.23
CA THR A 110 -10.28 -1.76 9.86
C THR A 110 -9.20 -2.14 8.87
N LEU A 111 -7.93 -1.89 9.20
CA LEU A 111 -6.80 -2.27 8.36
C LEU A 111 -6.78 -3.78 8.14
N LEU A 112 -6.89 -4.57 9.21
CA LEU A 112 -6.86 -6.03 9.12
C LEU A 112 -8.04 -6.58 8.33
N LYS A 113 -9.24 -6.04 8.54
CA LYS A 113 -10.44 -6.46 7.80
C LYS A 113 -10.30 -6.18 6.31
N THR A 114 -9.82 -4.99 5.96
CA THR A 114 -9.64 -4.60 4.57
C THR A 114 -8.59 -5.49 3.90
N LEU A 115 -7.50 -5.77 4.59
CA LEU A 115 -6.44 -6.63 4.09
C LEU A 115 -6.97 -8.05 3.80
N LYS A 116 -7.76 -8.60 4.71
CA LYS A 116 -8.33 -9.95 4.54
C LYS A 116 -9.26 -10.07 3.33
N ARG A 117 -9.85 -8.98 2.89
CA ARG A 117 -10.73 -8.98 1.71
C ARG A 117 -9.95 -9.14 0.41
N VAL A 118 -8.68 -8.77 0.40
CA VAL A 118 -7.90 -8.73 -0.84
C VAL A 118 -6.84 -9.83 -0.93
N ILE A 119 -6.53 -10.50 0.17
CA ILE A 119 -5.55 -11.60 0.17
C ILE A 119 -6.17 -13.01 0.20
#